data_3aa814119c537c1f9593ce36f5f567be
#
_entry.id   3aa814119c537c1f9593ce36f5f567be
#
_cell.length_a   1.000
_cell.length_b   1.000
_cell.length_c   1.000
_cell.angle_alpha   90.00
_cell.angle_beta   90.00
_cell.angle_gamma   90.00
#
_symmetry.space_group_name_H-M   'P 1'
#
loop_
_entity.id
_entity.type
_entity.pdbx_description
1 polymer ?
#
loop_
_entity_poly.entity_id
_entity_poly.type
_entity_poly.pdbx_seq_one_letter_code
_entity_poly.pdbx_strand_id
1 'polypeptide(L)'
;KTLMELGLKADVLVCRSEKELSDEIKSKLALFCNVKLDCVIQSIDVETIYDVPIKMREEGLDRVTLKKLSLKESEPDLDKWKNFLHKLKNPTHQINIGLVGKYVELSDSYKSILESLIHAGTENDVKVNVNSIHSEYLNLDNIEKELFELDGIIVAPGFGQRGLDGKILSIQHARVNKIPFLGICLGMQMAVIEYARNRSEEHTSELQS
;
A
#
# COMPACT_ATOMS: atom_id res chain seq x y z
N LYS A 1 16.00 -12.06 26.02
CA LYS A 1 16.73 -11.84 27.28
C LYS A 1 16.06 -10.73 28.08
N THR A 2 15.97 -9.52 27.55
CA THR A 2 15.30 -8.37 28.22
C THR A 2 13.87 -8.67 28.66
N LEU A 3 13.07 -9.35 27.82
CA LEU A 3 11.71 -9.76 28.16
C LEU A 3 11.67 -10.69 29.39
N MET A 4 12.61 -11.64 29.45
CA MET A 4 12.73 -12.57 30.58
C MET A 4 13.21 -11.87 31.85
N GLU A 5 14.08 -10.87 31.75
CA GLU A 5 14.52 -10.03 32.87
C GLU A 5 13.37 -9.22 33.48
N LEU A 6 12.35 -8.90 32.66
CA LEU A 6 11.09 -8.28 33.10
C LEU A 6 10.05 -9.27 33.65
N GLY A 7 10.43 -10.55 33.80
CA GLY A 7 9.53 -11.59 34.29
C GLY A 7 8.50 -12.08 33.26
N LEU A 8 8.63 -11.69 31.98
CA LEU A 8 7.75 -12.09 30.90
C LEU A 8 8.35 -13.30 30.17
N LYS A 9 7.52 -14.28 29.84
CA LYS A 9 7.89 -15.46 29.07
C LYS A 9 7.19 -15.44 27.71
N ALA A 10 7.95 -15.61 26.64
CA ALA A 10 7.37 -15.83 25.33
C ALA A 10 6.77 -17.23 25.23
N ASP A 11 5.62 -17.37 24.58
CA ASP A 11 5.02 -18.66 24.26
C ASP A 11 5.42 -19.16 22.87
N VAL A 12 5.60 -18.26 21.95
CA VAL A 12 6.02 -18.50 20.56
C VAL A 12 7.07 -17.47 20.17
N LEU A 13 8.08 -17.88 19.43
CA LEU A 13 9.08 -17.01 18.82
C LEU A 13 8.87 -17.00 17.31
N VAL A 14 8.68 -15.81 16.75
CA VAL A 14 8.71 -15.61 15.29
C VAL A 14 10.04 -14.96 14.93
N CYS A 15 10.90 -15.69 14.26
CA CYS A 15 12.27 -15.30 13.94
C CYS A 15 12.35 -14.85 12.48
N ARG A 16 12.43 -13.54 12.24
CA ARG A 16 12.66 -13.01 10.90
C ARG A 16 14.11 -13.24 10.47
N SER A 17 14.30 -13.78 9.26
CA SER A 17 15.63 -14.05 8.68
C SER A 17 15.55 -14.00 7.16
N GLU A 18 16.66 -13.64 6.51
CA GLU A 18 16.80 -13.69 5.06
C GLU A 18 16.98 -15.12 4.55
N LYS A 19 17.50 -16.01 5.40
CA LYS A 19 17.79 -17.41 5.05
C LYS A 19 17.11 -18.36 6.03
N GLU A 20 16.91 -19.58 5.60
CA GLU A 20 16.37 -20.64 6.45
C GLU A 20 17.24 -20.86 7.70
N LEU A 21 16.57 -21.02 8.82
CA LEU A 21 17.20 -21.37 10.09
C LEU A 21 17.45 -22.86 10.14
N SER A 22 18.70 -23.27 10.34
CA SER A 22 19.02 -24.67 10.57
C SER A 22 18.39 -25.21 11.85
N ASP A 23 18.15 -26.52 11.91
CA ASP A 23 17.59 -27.17 13.11
C ASP A 23 18.45 -26.93 14.36
N GLU A 24 19.75 -26.80 14.18
CA GLU A 24 20.67 -26.46 15.27
C GLU A 24 20.37 -25.06 15.83
N ILE A 25 20.16 -24.07 14.94
CA ILE A 25 19.83 -22.68 15.34
C ILE A 25 18.44 -22.65 16.01
N LYS A 26 17.44 -23.31 15.42
CA LYS A 26 16.10 -23.43 16.01
C LYS A 26 16.16 -24.06 17.41
N SER A 27 16.93 -25.11 17.59
CA SER A 27 17.13 -25.78 18.89
C SER A 27 17.82 -24.89 19.91
N LYS A 28 18.86 -24.15 19.52
CA LYS A 28 19.50 -23.15 20.38
C LYS A 28 18.54 -22.04 20.80
N LEU A 29 17.76 -21.49 19.87
CA LEU A 29 16.77 -20.46 20.17
C LEU A 29 15.70 -20.98 21.16
N ALA A 30 15.20 -22.19 20.94
CA ALA A 30 14.25 -22.84 21.83
C ALA A 30 14.79 -22.94 23.26
N LEU A 31 16.03 -23.42 23.41
CA LEU A 31 16.70 -23.56 24.69
C LEU A 31 16.92 -22.21 25.38
N PHE A 32 17.52 -21.23 24.68
CA PHE A 32 17.85 -19.93 25.27
C PHE A 32 16.64 -19.09 25.62
N CYS A 33 15.52 -19.24 24.90
CA CYS A 33 14.29 -18.50 25.12
C CYS A 33 13.26 -19.29 25.97
N ASN A 34 13.62 -20.50 26.40
CA ASN A 34 12.76 -21.38 27.20
C ASN A 34 11.39 -21.62 26.56
N VAL A 35 11.37 -21.88 25.25
CA VAL A 35 10.19 -22.26 24.48
C VAL A 35 10.36 -23.67 23.92
N LYS A 36 9.27 -24.33 23.50
CA LYS A 36 9.36 -25.61 22.81
C LYS A 36 9.90 -25.39 21.38
N LEU A 37 10.53 -26.40 20.82
CA LEU A 37 11.07 -26.34 19.45
C LEU A 37 10.00 -26.05 18.41
N ASP A 38 8.81 -26.65 18.54
CA ASP A 38 7.65 -26.41 17.69
C ASP A 38 7.09 -24.98 17.81
N CYS A 39 7.50 -24.23 18.83
CA CYS A 39 7.16 -22.81 19.02
C CYS A 39 8.20 -21.84 18.46
N VAL A 40 9.25 -22.32 17.79
CA VAL A 40 10.21 -21.48 17.07
C VAL A 40 9.84 -21.46 15.60
N ILE A 41 9.16 -20.42 15.19
CA ILE A 41 8.64 -20.19 13.84
C ILE A 41 9.62 -19.30 13.09
N GLN A 42 10.06 -19.72 11.91
CA GLN A 42 10.85 -18.85 11.05
C GLN A 42 9.95 -18.00 10.16
N SER A 43 10.37 -16.78 9.92
CA SER A 43 9.74 -15.84 8.99
C SER A 43 10.79 -15.41 7.98
N ILE A 44 10.88 -16.14 6.87
CA ILE A 44 11.81 -15.84 5.79
C ILE A 44 11.27 -14.67 4.99
N ASP A 45 12.17 -13.82 4.50
CA ASP A 45 11.79 -12.72 3.60
C ASP A 45 11.15 -13.30 2.33
N VAL A 46 10.05 -12.69 1.91
CA VAL A 46 9.20 -13.11 0.79
C VAL A 46 9.05 -11.97 -0.22
N GLU A 47 8.63 -12.30 -1.43
CA GLU A 47 8.47 -11.34 -2.53
C GLU A 47 7.45 -10.24 -2.21
N THR A 48 6.36 -10.60 -1.55
CA THR A 48 5.31 -9.66 -1.12
C THR A 48 4.84 -9.97 0.29
N ILE A 49 4.45 -8.93 1.03
CA ILE A 49 3.87 -9.09 2.38
C ILE A 49 2.64 -10.01 2.38
N TYR A 50 1.96 -10.12 1.25
CA TYR A 50 0.77 -10.98 1.10
C TYR A 50 1.11 -12.49 1.06
N ASP A 51 2.37 -12.86 0.84
CA ASP A 51 2.85 -14.25 0.98
C ASP A 51 3.02 -14.67 2.45
N VAL A 52 3.24 -13.70 3.35
CA VAL A 52 3.55 -13.96 4.76
C VAL A 52 2.52 -14.87 5.44
N PRO A 53 1.19 -14.67 5.30
CA PRO A 53 0.20 -15.56 5.94
C PRO A 53 0.34 -17.02 5.51
N ILE A 54 0.64 -17.27 4.23
CA ILE A 54 0.85 -18.64 3.72
C ILE A 54 2.11 -19.22 4.33
N LYS A 55 3.21 -18.47 4.35
CA LYS A 55 4.48 -18.93 4.94
C LYS A 55 4.37 -19.19 6.43
N MET A 56 3.69 -18.33 7.18
CA MET A 56 3.46 -18.54 8.61
C MET A 56 2.63 -19.81 8.90
N ARG A 57 1.68 -20.11 8.02
CA ARG A 57 0.91 -21.34 8.10
C ARG A 57 1.76 -22.58 7.78
N GLU A 58 2.58 -22.53 6.72
CA GLU A 58 3.52 -23.61 6.37
C GLU A 58 4.42 -23.96 7.55
N GLU A 59 4.91 -22.93 8.26
CA GLU A 59 5.71 -23.07 9.50
C GLU A 59 4.89 -23.52 10.73
N GLY A 60 3.55 -23.52 10.65
CA GLY A 60 2.67 -24.00 11.70
C GLY A 60 2.35 -22.99 12.80
N LEU A 61 2.53 -21.68 12.55
CA LEU A 61 2.22 -20.63 13.53
C LEU A 61 0.77 -20.68 14.01
N ASP A 62 -0.18 -20.89 13.11
CA ASP A 62 -1.60 -21.01 13.40
C ASP A 62 -1.88 -22.20 14.33
N ARG A 63 -1.37 -23.38 14.02
CA ARG A 63 -1.54 -24.60 14.81
C ARG A 63 -0.96 -24.47 16.21
N VAL A 64 0.26 -23.96 16.30
CA VAL A 64 0.93 -23.74 17.60
C VAL A 64 0.14 -22.72 18.44
N THR A 65 -0.35 -21.65 17.82
CA THR A 65 -1.12 -20.61 18.50
C THR A 65 -2.46 -21.17 19.01
N LEU A 66 -3.21 -21.87 18.18
CA LEU A 66 -4.47 -22.52 18.60
C LEU A 66 -4.26 -23.50 19.76
N LYS A 67 -3.20 -24.32 19.68
CA LYS A 67 -2.83 -25.24 20.75
C LYS A 67 -2.49 -24.52 22.05
N LYS A 68 -1.74 -23.42 22.01
CA LYS A 68 -1.40 -22.60 23.18
C LYS A 68 -2.62 -21.95 23.83
N LEU A 69 -3.57 -21.53 23.01
CA LEU A 69 -4.82 -20.93 23.46
C LEU A 69 -5.90 -21.97 23.85
N SER A 70 -5.58 -23.27 23.75
CA SER A 70 -6.55 -24.36 23.95
C SER A 70 -7.80 -24.24 23.08
N LEU A 71 -7.64 -23.73 21.88
CA LEU A 71 -8.68 -23.62 20.85
C LEU A 71 -8.67 -24.85 19.95
N LYS A 72 -9.83 -25.15 19.36
CA LYS A 72 -9.95 -26.26 18.42
C LYS A 72 -9.21 -25.92 17.12
N GLU A 73 -8.37 -26.84 16.68
CA GLU A 73 -7.72 -26.78 15.38
C GLU A 73 -8.75 -26.89 14.25
N SER A 74 -8.63 -26.07 13.23
CA SER A 74 -9.44 -26.12 12.01
C SER A 74 -8.60 -25.75 10.80
N GLU A 75 -8.88 -26.38 9.67
CA GLU A 75 -8.25 -26.03 8.41
C GLU A 75 -8.93 -24.77 7.84
N PRO A 76 -8.22 -23.64 7.68
CA PRO A 76 -8.78 -22.45 7.05
C PRO A 76 -8.93 -22.65 5.55
N ASP A 77 -10.01 -22.12 4.99
CA ASP A 77 -10.14 -21.94 3.55
C ASP A 77 -9.28 -20.75 3.09
N LEU A 78 -8.24 -21.02 2.32
CA LEU A 78 -7.31 -20.04 1.78
C LEU A 78 -7.42 -19.87 0.26
N ASP A 79 -8.44 -20.42 -0.37
CA ASP A 79 -8.53 -20.42 -1.84
C ASP A 79 -8.67 -19.01 -2.40
N LYS A 80 -9.45 -18.15 -1.77
CA LYS A 80 -9.56 -16.73 -2.15
C LYS A 80 -8.22 -16.00 -1.99
N TRP A 81 -7.49 -16.28 -0.91
CA TRP A 81 -6.18 -15.66 -0.68
C TRP A 81 -5.12 -16.12 -1.69
N LYS A 82 -5.11 -17.41 -1.99
CA LYS A 82 -4.21 -17.98 -3.02
C LYS A 82 -4.54 -17.43 -4.42
N ASN A 83 -5.83 -17.27 -4.74
CA ASN A 83 -6.25 -16.65 -6.00
C ASN A 83 -5.83 -15.18 -6.08
N PHE A 84 -5.97 -14.42 -4.99
CA PHE A 84 -5.46 -13.06 -4.91
C PHE A 84 -3.95 -13.00 -5.16
N LEU A 85 -3.16 -13.86 -4.50
CA LEU A 85 -1.72 -13.95 -4.72
C LEU A 85 -1.36 -14.32 -6.16
N HIS A 86 -2.11 -15.23 -6.76
CA HIS A 86 -1.90 -15.60 -8.16
C HIS A 86 -2.10 -14.41 -9.11
N LYS A 87 -3.20 -13.67 -8.96
CA LYS A 87 -3.48 -12.46 -9.74
C LYS A 87 -2.42 -11.38 -9.51
N LEU A 88 -2.05 -11.12 -8.25
CA LEU A 88 -1.03 -10.14 -7.88
C LEU A 88 0.31 -10.40 -8.57
N LYS A 89 0.71 -11.67 -8.66
CA LYS A 89 1.99 -12.08 -9.25
C LYS A 89 1.95 -12.23 -10.77
N ASN A 90 0.76 -12.35 -11.36
CA ASN A 90 0.58 -12.59 -12.79
C ASN A 90 -0.41 -11.59 -13.41
N PRO A 91 -0.14 -10.28 -13.33
CA PRO A 91 -0.99 -9.28 -13.95
C PRO A 91 -0.94 -9.42 -15.48
N THR A 92 -2.08 -9.19 -16.16
CA THR A 92 -2.19 -9.33 -17.62
C THR A 92 -1.70 -8.09 -18.37
N HIS A 93 -1.77 -6.93 -17.73
CA HIS A 93 -1.30 -5.65 -18.27
C HIS A 93 -0.90 -4.70 -17.15
N GLN A 94 -0.48 -3.49 -17.49
CA GLN A 94 -0.07 -2.49 -16.51
C GLN A 94 -0.61 -1.12 -16.86
N ILE A 95 -0.79 -0.29 -15.83
CA ILE A 95 -1.22 1.10 -15.94
C ILE A 95 -0.33 2.00 -15.07
N ASN A 96 -0.25 3.28 -15.44
CA ASN A 96 0.52 4.31 -14.75
C ASN A 96 -0.43 5.28 -14.05
N ILE A 97 -0.37 5.37 -12.73
CA ILE A 97 -1.18 6.29 -11.92
C ILE A 97 -0.30 7.35 -11.30
N GLY A 98 -0.60 8.61 -11.57
CA GLY A 98 0.04 9.74 -10.90
C GLY A 98 -0.54 9.97 -9.52
N LEU A 99 0.27 9.89 -8.48
CA LEU A 99 -0.10 10.25 -7.10
C LEU A 99 0.46 11.63 -6.78
N VAL A 100 -0.38 12.66 -6.90
CA VAL A 100 -0.02 14.06 -6.66
C VAL A 100 -0.20 14.39 -5.19
N GLY A 101 0.89 14.67 -4.49
CA GLY A 101 0.89 14.97 -3.07
C GLY A 101 2.10 15.78 -2.63
N LYS A 102 2.12 16.21 -1.37
CA LYS A 102 3.25 16.97 -0.82
C LYS A 102 4.18 16.16 0.10
N TYR A 103 3.81 14.93 0.41
CA TYR A 103 4.57 14.03 1.29
C TYR A 103 5.03 12.78 0.55
N VAL A 104 5.25 12.88 -0.76
CA VAL A 104 5.59 11.74 -1.63
C VAL A 104 6.96 11.14 -1.34
N GLU A 105 7.86 11.90 -0.72
CA GLU A 105 9.17 11.43 -0.29
C GLU A 105 9.12 10.52 0.96
N LEU A 106 8.02 10.61 1.72
CA LEU A 106 7.81 9.81 2.92
C LEU A 106 6.97 8.58 2.56
N SER A 107 7.61 7.44 2.39
CA SER A 107 6.97 6.18 1.96
C SER A 107 5.71 5.80 2.74
N ASP A 108 5.65 6.14 4.03
CA ASP A 108 4.52 5.79 4.89
C ASP A 108 3.34 6.76 4.81
N SER A 109 3.54 7.99 4.29
CA SER A 109 2.49 9.02 4.27
C SER A 109 1.26 8.62 3.43
N TYR A 110 1.47 7.87 2.37
CA TYR A 110 0.42 7.43 1.46
C TYR A 110 0.27 5.91 1.41
N LYS A 111 0.77 5.19 2.43
CA LYS A 111 0.78 3.73 2.49
C LYS A 111 -0.59 3.10 2.18
N SER A 112 -1.65 3.62 2.80
CA SER A 112 -3.01 3.11 2.57
C SER A 112 -3.49 3.30 1.13
N ILE A 113 -3.11 4.40 0.48
CA ILE A 113 -3.44 4.65 -0.94
C ILE A 113 -2.69 3.67 -1.82
N LEU A 114 -1.39 3.49 -1.58
CA LEU A 114 -0.55 2.56 -2.33
C LEU A 114 -1.06 1.11 -2.21
N GLU A 115 -1.39 0.67 -0.98
CA GLU A 115 -1.97 -0.66 -0.76
C GLU A 115 -3.34 -0.82 -1.42
N SER A 116 -4.18 0.23 -1.40
CA SER A 116 -5.48 0.21 -2.08
C SER A 116 -5.33 0.07 -3.60
N LEU A 117 -4.29 0.69 -4.19
CA LEU A 117 -3.99 0.55 -5.61
C LEU A 117 -3.49 -0.85 -5.96
N ILE A 118 -2.70 -1.49 -5.06
CA ILE A 118 -2.31 -2.90 -5.22
C ILE A 118 -3.56 -3.79 -5.22
N HIS A 119 -4.47 -3.59 -4.26
CA HIS A 119 -5.71 -4.38 -4.19
C HIS A 119 -6.60 -4.18 -5.42
N ALA A 120 -6.82 -2.92 -5.82
CA ALA A 120 -7.62 -2.60 -7.00
C ALA A 120 -6.98 -3.17 -8.29
N GLY A 121 -5.68 -3.05 -8.43
CA GLY A 121 -4.94 -3.62 -9.56
C GLY A 121 -5.07 -5.14 -9.60
N THR A 122 -4.88 -5.80 -8.47
CA THR A 122 -5.00 -7.26 -8.36
C THR A 122 -6.41 -7.75 -8.73
N GLU A 123 -7.45 -7.06 -8.27
CA GLU A 123 -8.84 -7.43 -8.60
C GLU A 123 -9.13 -7.29 -10.10
N ASN A 124 -8.52 -6.33 -10.76
CA ASN A 124 -8.67 -6.06 -12.19
C ASN A 124 -7.58 -6.72 -13.07
N ASP A 125 -6.77 -7.63 -12.52
CA ASP A 125 -5.66 -8.30 -13.21
C ASP A 125 -4.61 -7.34 -13.82
N VAL A 126 -4.39 -6.18 -13.16
CA VAL A 126 -3.54 -5.08 -13.61
C VAL A 126 -2.42 -4.82 -12.61
N LYS A 127 -1.20 -4.63 -13.11
CA LYS A 127 -0.12 -4.03 -12.32
C LYS A 127 -0.26 -2.50 -12.34
N VAL A 128 -0.42 -1.90 -11.18
CA VAL A 128 -0.45 -0.44 -11.04
C VAL A 128 0.95 0.07 -10.75
N ASN A 129 1.52 0.84 -11.67
CA ASN A 129 2.74 1.60 -11.46
C ASN A 129 2.36 2.97 -10.91
N VAL A 130 2.85 3.34 -9.72
CA VAL A 130 2.53 4.63 -9.10
C VAL A 130 3.67 5.59 -9.29
N ASN A 131 3.41 6.68 -10.01
CA ASN A 131 4.32 7.80 -10.18
C ASN A 131 4.03 8.85 -9.10
N SER A 132 4.92 8.94 -8.10
CA SER A 132 4.81 9.92 -7.03
C SER A 132 5.24 11.30 -7.50
N ILE A 133 4.32 12.26 -7.46
CA ILE A 133 4.50 13.61 -8.01
C ILE A 133 4.35 14.64 -6.89
N HIS A 134 5.41 15.45 -6.69
CA HIS A 134 5.42 16.45 -5.63
C HIS A 134 4.63 17.69 -6.05
N SER A 135 3.49 17.94 -5.40
CA SER A 135 2.57 19.02 -5.78
C SER A 135 3.16 20.42 -5.70
N GLU A 136 4.21 20.65 -4.90
CA GLU A 136 4.86 21.97 -4.78
C GLU A 136 5.71 22.33 -5.99
N TYR A 137 6.19 21.33 -6.73
CA TYR A 137 7.06 21.53 -7.89
C TYR A 137 6.28 21.62 -9.20
N LEU A 138 4.97 21.32 -9.18
CA LEU A 138 4.13 21.45 -10.37
C LEU A 138 3.81 22.91 -10.67
N ASN A 139 4.04 23.31 -11.91
CA ASN A 139 3.75 24.62 -12.46
C ASN A 139 3.34 24.51 -13.94
N LEU A 140 2.98 25.63 -14.58
CA LEU A 140 2.52 25.65 -15.97
C LEU A 140 3.59 25.19 -16.98
N ASP A 141 4.87 25.34 -16.65
CA ASP A 141 5.97 25.00 -17.56
C ASP A 141 6.28 23.49 -17.57
N ASN A 142 5.94 22.78 -16.50
CA ASN A 142 6.30 21.37 -16.36
C ASN A 142 5.12 20.41 -16.26
N ILE A 143 3.90 20.89 -16.07
CA ILE A 143 2.71 20.06 -15.81
C ILE A 143 2.48 18.99 -16.88
N GLU A 144 2.61 19.33 -18.15
CA GLU A 144 2.43 18.38 -19.24
C GLU A 144 3.46 17.26 -19.22
N LYS A 145 4.72 17.60 -18.90
CA LYS A 145 5.81 16.63 -18.81
C LYS A 145 5.66 15.70 -17.60
N GLU A 146 5.34 16.27 -16.44
CA GLU A 146 5.24 15.51 -15.19
C GLU A 146 4.02 14.57 -15.16
N LEU A 147 2.95 14.91 -15.89
CA LEU A 147 1.73 14.11 -15.99
C LEU A 147 1.61 13.35 -17.33
N PHE A 148 2.71 13.27 -18.09
CA PHE A 148 2.74 12.58 -19.37
C PHE A 148 2.52 11.07 -19.20
N GLU A 149 1.75 10.48 -20.13
CA GLU A 149 1.46 9.02 -20.19
C GLU A 149 0.84 8.42 -18.91
N LEU A 150 0.11 9.22 -18.13
CA LEU A 150 -0.64 8.70 -17.01
C LEU A 150 -2.04 8.23 -17.46
N ASP A 151 -2.40 7.02 -17.03
CA ASP A 151 -3.74 6.45 -17.24
C ASP A 151 -4.76 6.97 -16.23
N GLY A 152 -4.30 7.58 -15.14
CA GLY A 152 -5.15 8.19 -14.11
C GLY A 152 -4.35 9.05 -13.14
N ILE A 153 -5.03 9.97 -12.46
CA ILE A 153 -4.43 10.89 -11.48
C ILE A 153 -5.19 10.81 -10.17
N ILE A 154 -4.44 10.60 -9.08
CA ILE A 154 -4.95 10.68 -7.71
C ILE A 154 -4.33 11.92 -7.05
N VAL A 155 -5.17 12.82 -6.56
CA VAL A 155 -4.72 13.95 -5.74
C VAL A 155 -4.92 13.61 -4.27
N ALA A 156 -3.79 13.45 -3.58
CA ALA A 156 -3.71 12.95 -2.22
C ALA A 156 -4.23 13.93 -1.17
N PRO A 157 -4.61 13.44 0.03
CA PRO A 157 -4.94 14.27 1.19
C PRO A 157 -3.74 15.13 1.63
N GLY A 158 -3.97 16.04 2.56
CA GLY A 158 -2.95 16.88 3.18
C GLY A 158 -3.55 18.07 3.88
N PHE A 159 -2.71 18.84 4.61
CA PHE A 159 -3.12 20.02 5.36
C PHE A 159 -2.25 21.23 4.99
N GLY A 160 -2.79 22.43 5.21
CA GLY A 160 -2.10 23.70 4.97
C GLY A 160 -2.03 24.08 3.49
N GLN A 161 -1.49 25.27 3.22
CA GLN A 161 -1.56 25.92 1.91
C GLN A 161 -0.46 25.46 0.91
N ARG A 162 0.60 24.86 1.41
CA ARG A 162 1.76 24.43 0.60
C ARG A 162 1.34 23.39 -0.45
N GLY A 163 1.68 23.62 -1.71
CA GLY A 163 1.40 22.72 -2.84
C GLY A 163 -0.05 22.69 -3.32
N LEU A 164 -0.91 23.64 -2.89
CA LEU A 164 -2.31 23.72 -3.35
C LEU A 164 -2.39 24.07 -4.85
N ASP A 165 -1.57 25.00 -5.32
CA ASP A 165 -1.59 25.43 -6.72
C ASP A 165 -1.24 24.28 -7.66
N GLY A 166 -0.22 23.50 -7.35
CA GLY A 166 0.12 22.31 -8.13
C GLY A 166 -0.96 21.21 -8.10
N LYS A 167 -1.69 21.08 -6.99
CA LYS A 167 -2.88 20.20 -6.95
C LYS A 167 -3.98 20.70 -7.87
N ILE A 168 -4.28 22.00 -7.84
CA ILE A 168 -5.30 22.61 -8.71
C ILE A 168 -4.89 22.45 -10.18
N LEU A 169 -3.62 22.72 -10.52
CA LEU A 169 -3.10 22.55 -11.88
C LEU A 169 -3.22 21.08 -12.35
N SER A 170 -2.88 20.12 -11.51
CA SER A 170 -3.01 18.69 -11.87
C SER A 170 -4.46 18.26 -12.09
N ILE A 171 -5.40 18.82 -11.33
CA ILE A 171 -6.84 18.60 -11.51
C ILE A 171 -7.33 19.21 -12.80
N GLN A 172 -6.94 20.45 -13.10
CA GLN A 172 -7.25 21.12 -14.35
C GLN A 172 -6.70 20.32 -15.56
N HIS A 173 -5.46 19.86 -15.48
CA HIS A 173 -4.84 19.03 -16.52
C HIS A 173 -5.64 17.73 -16.73
N ALA A 174 -6.02 17.04 -15.66
CA ALA A 174 -6.86 15.84 -15.73
C ALA A 174 -8.20 16.11 -16.41
N ARG A 175 -8.89 17.19 -16.02
CA ARG A 175 -10.18 17.57 -16.59
C ARG A 175 -10.10 17.92 -18.08
N VAL A 176 -9.14 18.76 -18.45
CA VAL A 176 -8.97 19.23 -19.85
C VAL A 176 -8.59 18.06 -20.78
N ASN A 177 -7.68 17.20 -20.33
CA ASN A 177 -7.20 16.05 -21.11
C ASN A 177 -8.05 14.79 -20.92
N LYS A 178 -9.16 14.86 -20.16
CA LYS A 178 -10.08 13.75 -19.89
C LYS A 178 -9.39 12.52 -19.28
N ILE A 179 -8.37 12.76 -18.44
CA ILE A 179 -7.69 11.70 -17.70
C ILE A 179 -8.55 11.32 -16.49
N PRO A 180 -8.78 10.04 -16.21
CA PRO A 180 -9.46 9.58 -15.00
C PRO A 180 -8.87 10.19 -13.74
N PHE A 181 -9.72 10.70 -12.85
CA PHE A 181 -9.30 11.48 -11.69
C PHE A 181 -9.99 11.03 -10.40
N LEU A 182 -9.22 10.96 -9.31
CA LEU A 182 -9.74 10.77 -7.95
C LEU A 182 -9.10 11.78 -6.98
N GLY A 183 -9.93 12.60 -6.34
CA GLY A 183 -9.50 13.49 -5.26
C GLY A 183 -9.85 12.93 -3.89
N ILE A 184 -8.86 12.80 -3.00
CA ILE A 184 -9.07 12.28 -1.63
C ILE A 184 -8.96 13.44 -0.63
N CYS A 185 -9.99 13.66 0.21
CA CYS A 185 -10.04 14.68 1.24
C CYS A 185 -9.71 16.08 0.66
N LEU A 186 -8.53 16.64 0.93
CA LEU A 186 -8.07 17.90 0.34
C LEU A 186 -8.06 17.87 -1.19
N GLY A 187 -7.73 16.75 -1.81
CA GLY A 187 -7.77 16.58 -3.26
C GLY A 187 -9.17 16.75 -3.82
N MET A 188 -10.20 16.23 -3.17
CA MET A 188 -11.60 16.47 -3.51
C MET A 188 -11.98 17.95 -3.36
N GLN A 189 -11.56 18.59 -2.27
CA GLN A 189 -11.83 20.02 -2.03
C GLN A 189 -11.21 20.89 -3.13
N MET A 190 -9.97 20.58 -3.53
CA MET A 190 -9.29 21.29 -4.63
C MET A 190 -9.98 21.06 -5.98
N ALA A 191 -10.58 19.88 -6.20
CA ALA A 191 -11.35 19.62 -7.41
C ALA A 191 -12.62 20.50 -7.48
N VAL A 192 -13.32 20.68 -6.36
CA VAL A 192 -14.48 21.61 -6.28
C VAL A 192 -14.04 23.03 -6.58
N ILE A 193 -12.92 23.48 -6.01
CA ILE A 193 -12.38 24.82 -6.25
C ILE A 193 -11.96 25.01 -7.71
N GLU A 194 -11.25 24.04 -8.28
CA GLU A 194 -10.84 24.09 -9.70
C GLU A 194 -12.05 24.20 -10.62
N TYR A 195 -13.04 23.34 -10.40
CA TYR A 195 -14.25 23.33 -11.19
C TYR A 195 -15.04 24.66 -11.09
N ALA A 196 -15.20 25.19 -9.88
CA ALA A 196 -15.90 26.45 -9.66
C ALA A 196 -15.18 27.63 -10.35
N ARG A 197 -13.84 27.66 -10.33
CA ARG A 197 -13.05 28.74 -10.96
C ARG A 197 -13.11 28.70 -12.49
N ASN A 198 -13.02 27.53 -13.09
CA ASN A 198 -12.83 27.42 -14.54
C ASN A 198 -14.13 27.16 -15.32
N ARG A 199 -15.15 26.55 -14.68
CA ARG A 199 -16.42 26.24 -15.31
C ARG A 199 -17.44 27.40 -15.23
N SER A 200 -17.37 28.19 -14.16
CA SER A 200 -18.23 29.39 -14.04
C SER A 200 -17.84 30.50 -15.03
N GLU A 201 -16.56 30.56 -15.42
CA GLU A 201 -16.08 31.54 -16.41
C GLU A 201 -16.44 31.14 -17.84
N GLU A 202 -16.45 29.85 -18.20
CA GLU A 202 -16.90 29.36 -19.51
C GLU A 202 -18.36 29.71 -19.78
N HIS A 203 -19.26 29.61 -18.79
CA HIS A 203 -20.67 29.96 -18.94
C HIS A 203 -20.93 31.48 -19.08
N THR A 204 -20.09 32.33 -18.51
CA THR A 204 -20.19 33.79 -18.68
C THR A 204 -19.78 34.27 -20.07
N SER A 205 -18.87 33.59 -20.73
CA SER A 205 -18.47 33.93 -22.12
C SER A 205 -19.49 33.50 -23.17
N GLU A 206 -20.23 32.41 -22.94
CA GLU A 206 -21.33 31.98 -23.82
C GLU A 206 -22.59 32.83 -23.72
N LEU A 207 -22.82 33.52 -22.60
CA LEU A 207 -23.93 34.45 -22.41
C LEU A 207 -23.66 35.87 -22.94
N GLN A 208 -22.42 36.18 -23.36
CA GLN A 208 -22.03 37.46 -23.94
C GLN A 208 -21.86 37.43 -25.47
N SER A 209 -22.08 36.31 -26.08
CA SER A 209 -22.11 36.11 -27.53
C SER A 209 -23.54 35.94 -28.02
#